data_d7f7bfb2ee3650409699e831ee7bf066
#
_entry.id   d7f7bfb2ee3650409699e831ee7bf066
#
_cell.length_a   1.000
_cell.length_b   1.000
_cell.length_c   1.000
_cell.angle_alpha   90.00
_cell.angle_beta   90.00
_cell.angle_gamma   90.00
#
_symmetry.space_group_name_H-M   'P 1'
#
loop_
_entity.id
_entity.type
_entity.pdbx_description
1 polymer ?
#
loop_
_entity_poly.entity_id
_entity_poly.type
_entity_poly.pdbx_seq_one_letter_code
_entity_poly.pdbx_strand_id
1 'polypeptide(L)'
;DFGAYVHYDAEVTFAILALESQRNRCVIIGEDLGTVPDQARYLLNRYQVFSYKVMYFSKGWNGFQLPEEYPEQAITVISTHDVAPLAGYWTGKDLDTMFKLGTLPDAAAFQTALDEREHDKADLLDKLKYTGCLGADVQMPAKADETLLAALHKYGALSRSKLYAVQLENLLGVIDNLNVPGVTDGYPNWAQKMPVSLEDFPQHRLMGGQLAIIDEVRMKTNSQIKAYHELDQIERDTVESLFLATHSDLFAYLGRHRLAEGDEVVRVLIPGAVSVDIVNRRSGELIVPSEKIDERGFFVAVLPDDAPDYALSIR
;
A
#
# COMPACT_ATOMS: atom_id res chain seq x y z
N ASP A 1 24.27 0.85 -29.84
CA ASP A 1 24.32 1.96 -28.88
C ASP A 1 25.01 1.49 -27.62
N PHE A 2 26.02 2.22 -27.18
CA PHE A 2 26.74 1.92 -25.95
C PHE A 2 26.24 2.85 -24.85
N GLY A 3 25.47 2.31 -23.90
CA GLY A 3 25.09 3.01 -22.68
C GLY A 3 26.30 3.10 -21.74
N ALA A 4 26.33 4.13 -20.89
CA ALA A 4 27.32 4.27 -19.82
C ALA A 4 26.61 4.58 -18.51
N TYR A 5 27.12 3.97 -17.44
CA TYR A 5 26.71 4.34 -16.08
C TYR A 5 27.62 5.46 -15.58
N VAL A 6 27.01 6.54 -15.13
CA VAL A 6 27.72 7.68 -14.55
C VAL A 6 27.57 7.65 -13.04
N HIS A 7 28.68 7.79 -12.33
CA HIS A 7 28.67 7.84 -10.87
C HIS A 7 28.32 9.26 -10.39
N TYR A 8 27.31 9.35 -9.54
CA TYR A 8 26.93 10.58 -8.83
C TYR A 8 27.14 10.37 -7.32
N ASP A 9 27.39 11.46 -6.59
CA ASP A 9 27.37 11.42 -5.12
C ASP A 9 25.89 11.32 -4.65
N ALA A 10 25.49 10.08 -4.43
CA ALA A 10 24.10 9.77 -4.05
C ALA A 10 23.76 10.32 -2.66
N GLU A 11 24.70 10.35 -1.71
CA GLU A 11 24.48 10.89 -0.36
C GLU A 11 24.11 12.38 -0.42
N VAL A 12 24.85 13.17 -1.20
CA VAL A 12 24.56 14.60 -1.38
C VAL A 12 23.20 14.80 -2.07
N THR A 13 22.91 14.01 -3.09
CA THR A 13 21.64 14.12 -3.83
C THR A 13 20.45 13.82 -2.91
N PHE A 14 20.48 12.74 -2.15
CA PHE A 14 19.41 12.39 -1.22
C PHE A 14 19.30 13.36 -0.05
N ALA A 15 20.41 13.91 0.45
CA ALA A 15 20.39 14.95 1.47
C ALA A 15 19.69 16.23 0.99
N ILE A 16 19.93 16.63 -0.27
CA ILE A 16 19.24 17.78 -0.89
C ILE A 16 17.74 17.50 -1.02
N LEU A 17 17.35 16.30 -1.50
CA LEU A 17 15.95 15.90 -1.59
C LEU A 17 15.25 15.93 -0.23
N ALA A 18 15.90 15.41 0.82
CA ALA A 18 15.35 15.43 2.18
C ALA A 18 15.20 16.87 2.70
N LEU A 19 16.19 17.73 2.45
CA LEU A 19 16.12 19.15 2.83
C LEU A 19 14.95 19.85 2.13
N GLU A 20 14.80 19.67 0.81
CA GLU A 20 13.74 20.29 0.04
C GLU A 20 12.36 19.71 0.39
N SER A 21 12.26 18.43 0.71
CA SER A 21 11.04 17.80 1.27
C SER A 21 10.57 18.53 2.53
N GLN A 22 11.48 18.77 3.49
CA GLN A 22 11.17 19.49 4.73
C GLN A 22 10.81 20.95 4.48
N ARG A 23 11.59 21.66 3.64
CA ARG A 23 11.34 23.09 3.32
C ARG A 23 10.00 23.30 2.65
N ASN A 24 9.61 22.39 1.76
CA ASN A 24 8.37 22.50 0.99
C ASN A 24 7.20 21.71 1.62
N ARG A 25 7.41 21.03 2.76
CA ARG A 25 6.42 20.20 3.43
C ARG A 25 5.76 19.20 2.47
N CYS A 26 6.56 18.49 1.69
CA CYS A 26 6.10 17.50 0.72
C CYS A 26 6.77 16.16 0.94
N VAL A 27 6.05 15.07 0.65
CA VAL A 27 6.58 13.72 0.62
C VAL A 27 7.25 13.48 -0.73
N ILE A 28 8.45 12.90 -0.72
CA ILE A 28 9.14 12.47 -1.93
C ILE A 28 8.90 10.98 -2.14
N ILE A 29 8.49 10.63 -3.34
CA ILE A 29 8.33 9.25 -3.80
C ILE A 29 9.39 9.01 -4.87
N GLY A 30 10.28 8.04 -4.63
CA GLY A 30 11.26 7.58 -5.58
C GLY A 30 10.71 6.41 -6.38
N GLU A 31 10.72 6.53 -7.70
CA GLU A 31 10.42 5.39 -8.56
C GLU A 31 11.65 4.45 -8.57
N ASP A 32 11.50 3.29 -7.93
CA ASP A 32 12.51 2.26 -7.76
C ASP A 32 12.15 0.95 -8.48
N LEU A 33 11.53 1.08 -9.65
CA LEU A 33 11.20 -0.05 -10.53
C LEU A 33 12.41 -0.53 -11.32
N GLY A 34 12.41 -1.79 -11.72
CA GLY A 34 13.46 -2.40 -12.53
C GLY A 34 14.74 -2.74 -11.75
N THR A 35 15.89 -2.60 -12.41
CA THR A 35 17.20 -2.97 -11.83
C THR A 35 17.75 -1.83 -10.98
N VAL A 36 17.34 -1.78 -9.72
CA VAL A 36 17.78 -0.77 -8.75
C VAL A 36 18.81 -1.39 -7.81
N PRO A 37 20.03 -0.81 -7.68
CA PRO A 37 21.06 -1.28 -6.75
C PRO A 37 20.58 -1.24 -5.29
N ASP A 38 21.02 -2.20 -4.47
CA ASP A 38 20.67 -2.25 -3.05
C ASP A 38 21.09 -0.99 -2.29
N GLN A 39 22.20 -0.36 -2.71
CA GLN A 39 22.65 0.91 -2.16
C GLN A 39 21.61 2.03 -2.35
N ALA A 40 20.94 2.09 -3.51
CA ALA A 40 19.89 3.08 -3.75
C ALA A 40 18.68 2.82 -2.85
N ARG A 41 18.28 1.57 -2.68
CA ARG A 41 17.18 1.20 -1.74
C ARG A 41 17.51 1.53 -0.30
N TYR A 42 18.77 1.31 0.11
CA TYR A 42 19.24 1.72 1.43
C TYR A 42 19.13 3.24 1.62
N LEU A 43 19.53 4.03 0.62
CA LEU A 43 19.43 5.50 0.68
C LEU A 43 18.00 5.99 0.67
N LEU A 44 17.10 5.41 -0.14
CA LEU A 44 15.65 5.70 -0.10
C LEU A 44 15.12 5.56 1.33
N ASN A 45 15.41 4.44 1.98
CA ASN A 45 14.97 4.19 3.35
C ASN A 45 15.60 5.18 4.34
N ARG A 46 16.92 5.37 4.28
CA ARG A 46 17.66 6.26 5.18
C ARG A 46 17.18 7.72 5.14
N TYR A 47 16.88 8.21 3.94
CA TYR A 47 16.42 9.59 3.72
C TYR A 47 14.89 9.73 3.69
N GLN A 48 14.18 8.68 4.07
CA GLN A 48 12.73 8.67 4.17
C GLN A 48 12.02 9.03 2.84
N VAL A 49 12.63 8.64 1.72
CA VAL A 49 12.02 8.70 0.40
C VAL A 49 11.19 7.43 0.19
N PHE A 50 9.94 7.59 -0.19
CA PHE A 50 9.04 6.45 -0.36
C PHE A 50 9.38 5.65 -1.60
N SER A 51 9.34 4.32 -1.50
CA SER A 51 9.40 3.40 -2.64
C SER A 51 8.12 3.41 -3.45
N TYR A 52 8.20 3.03 -4.72
CA TYR A 52 7.06 2.87 -5.61
C TYR A 52 6.82 1.38 -5.88
N LYS A 53 5.69 0.84 -5.42
CA LYS A 53 5.36 -0.58 -5.51
C LYS A 53 4.17 -0.81 -6.43
N VAL A 54 4.41 -1.48 -7.55
CA VAL A 54 3.38 -1.88 -8.51
C VAL A 54 3.00 -3.33 -8.23
N MET A 55 1.72 -3.59 -7.99
CA MET A 55 1.24 -4.93 -7.64
C MET A 55 1.62 -5.97 -8.69
N TYR A 56 1.49 -5.67 -9.98
CA TYR A 56 1.85 -6.60 -11.04
C TYR A 56 3.30 -7.07 -11.01
N PHE A 57 4.20 -6.27 -10.44
CA PHE A 57 5.63 -6.59 -10.33
C PHE A 57 6.04 -7.09 -8.94
N SER A 58 5.12 -7.01 -7.97
CA SER A 58 5.38 -7.40 -6.59
C SER A 58 5.16 -8.89 -6.40
N LYS A 59 6.15 -9.67 -6.86
CA LYS A 59 6.15 -11.14 -6.80
C LYS A 59 7.38 -11.65 -6.06
N GLY A 60 7.20 -12.73 -5.30
CA GLY A 60 8.25 -13.46 -4.62
C GLY A 60 8.27 -14.95 -5.05
N TRP A 61 8.87 -15.80 -4.24
CA TRP A 61 8.94 -17.24 -4.49
C TRP A 61 7.58 -17.93 -4.54
N ASN A 62 6.59 -17.38 -3.82
CA ASN A 62 5.23 -17.93 -3.69
C ASN A 62 4.20 -17.13 -4.51
N GLY A 63 4.61 -16.53 -5.63
CA GLY A 63 3.74 -15.72 -6.47
C GLY A 63 3.60 -14.28 -5.96
N PHE A 64 2.42 -13.66 -6.11
CA PHE A 64 2.17 -12.29 -5.66
C PHE A 64 2.36 -12.12 -4.15
N GLN A 65 3.01 -11.03 -3.76
CA GLN A 65 3.21 -10.67 -2.36
C GLN A 65 1.87 -10.42 -1.66
N LEU A 66 1.76 -10.93 -0.44
CA LEU A 66 0.62 -10.63 0.41
C LEU A 66 0.64 -9.16 0.88
N PRO A 67 -0.51 -8.56 1.22
CA PRO A 67 -0.59 -7.15 1.63
C PRO A 67 0.36 -6.78 2.78
N GLU A 68 0.57 -7.68 3.73
CA GLU A 68 1.49 -7.49 4.85
C GLU A 68 2.98 -7.54 4.49
N GLU A 69 3.34 -8.02 3.30
CA GLU A 69 4.72 -8.08 2.81
C GLU A 69 5.18 -6.79 2.14
N TYR A 70 4.24 -5.87 1.85
CA TYR A 70 4.58 -4.58 1.26
C TYR A 70 5.29 -3.69 2.28
N PRO A 71 6.33 -2.93 1.86
CA PRO A 71 7.02 -2.01 2.76
C PRO A 71 6.09 -0.86 3.19
N GLU A 72 6.20 -0.47 4.46
CA GLU A 72 5.42 0.67 5.00
C GLU A 72 5.74 1.98 4.29
N GLN A 73 7.04 2.23 4.10
CA GLN A 73 7.51 3.47 3.47
C GLN A 73 7.45 3.37 1.95
N ALA A 74 6.23 3.23 1.44
CA ALA A 74 5.96 3.11 0.02
C ALA A 74 4.61 3.73 -0.35
N ILE A 75 4.48 3.98 -1.65
CA ILE A 75 3.20 4.07 -2.33
C ILE A 75 2.96 2.77 -3.09
N THR A 76 1.82 2.14 -2.87
CA THR A 76 1.38 0.97 -3.63
C THR A 76 0.35 1.38 -4.66
N VAL A 77 0.50 0.86 -5.86
CA VAL A 77 -0.46 0.97 -6.97
C VAL A 77 -0.70 -0.41 -7.56
N ILE A 78 -1.84 -0.63 -8.21
CA ILE A 78 -2.11 -1.89 -8.89
C ILE A 78 -1.35 -1.95 -10.21
N SER A 79 -1.47 -0.91 -11.02
CA SER A 79 -0.88 -0.77 -12.36
C SER A 79 -0.32 0.63 -12.55
N THR A 80 0.33 0.87 -13.69
CA THR A 80 0.83 2.19 -14.11
C THR A 80 0.27 2.53 -15.48
N HIS A 81 0.56 3.75 -15.97
CA HIS A 81 0.21 4.15 -17.33
C HIS A 81 0.89 3.31 -18.42
N ASP A 82 1.99 2.61 -18.09
CA ASP A 82 2.80 1.80 -19.02
C ASP A 82 2.39 0.33 -19.08
N VAL A 83 1.43 -0.08 -18.25
CA VAL A 83 0.91 -1.44 -18.21
C VAL A 83 -0.61 -1.46 -18.32
N ALA A 84 -1.17 -2.64 -18.54
CA ALA A 84 -2.62 -2.77 -18.70
C ALA A 84 -3.41 -2.31 -17.47
N PRO A 85 -4.52 -1.60 -17.66
CA PRO A 85 -5.53 -1.47 -16.61
C PRO A 85 -6.05 -2.86 -16.19
N LEU A 86 -6.61 -2.97 -14.99
CA LEU A 86 -7.08 -4.25 -14.43
C LEU A 86 -7.96 -5.05 -15.36
N ALA A 87 -8.93 -4.40 -16.01
CA ALA A 87 -9.85 -5.08 -16.94
C ALA A 87 -9.14 -5.55 -18.22
N GLY A 88 -8.17 -4.80 -18.71
CA GLY A 88 -7.32 -5.17 -19.84
C GLY A 88 -6.38 -6.32 -19.50
N TYR A 89 -5.73 -6.25 -18.34
CA TYR A 89 -4.87 -7.29 -17.81
C TYR A 89 -5.60 -8.63 -17.69
N TRP A 90 -6.81 -8.61 -17.12
CA TRP A 90 -7.61 -9.80 -16.89
C TRP A 90 -8.06 -10.50 -18.18
N THR A 91 -8.35 -9.71 -19.21
CA THR A 91 -8.79 -10.23 -20.53
C THR A 91 -7.63 -10.59 -21.47
N GLY A 92 -6.39 -10.21 -21.13
CA GLY A 92 -5.23 -10.37 -22.03
C GLY A 92 -5.22 -9.41 -23.21
N LYS A 93 -6.06 -8.37 -23.18
CA LYS A 93 -6.21 -7.40 -24.28
C LYS A 93 -4.90 -6.66 -24.60
N ASP A 94 -4.11 -6.38 -23.58
CA ASP A 94 -2.79 -5.78 -23.70
C ASP A 94 -1.83 -6.69 -24.49
N LEU A 95 -1.83 -7.99 -24.22
CA LEU A 95 -1.00 -8.96 -24.93
C LEU A 95 -1.39 -9.06 -26.42
N ASP A 96 -2.69 -9.10 -26.71
CA ASP A 96 -3.19 -9.01 -28.08
C ASP A 96 -2.72 -7.74 -28.79
N THR A 97 -2.75 -6.61 -28.09
CA THR A 97 -2.30 -5.33 -28.62
C THR A 97 -0.80 -5.32 -28.87
N MET A 98 0.00 -5.79 -27.92
CA MET A 98 1.45 -5.92 -28.03
C MET A 98 1.86 -6.84 -29.20
N PHE A 99 1.17 -7.95 -29.38
CA PHE A 99 1.43 -8.87 -30.50
C PHE A 99 1.12 -8.21 -31.85
N LYS A 100 -0.01 -7.51 -31.97
CA LYS A 100 -0.39 -6.78 -33.20
C LYS A 100 0.57 -5.66 -33.55
N LEU A 101 1.16 -5.02 -32.54
CA LEU A 101 2.13 -3.93 -32.71
C LEU A 101 3.57 -4.43 -32.90
N GLY A 102 3.79 -5.77 -32.84
CA GLY A 102 5.11 -6.36 -33.05
C GLY A 102 6.09 -6.17 -31.87
N THR A 103 5.59 -5.76 -30.69
CA THR A 103 6.40 -5.69 -29.47
C THR A 103 6.63 -7.07 -28.85
N LEU A 104 5.76 -8.04 -29.12
CA LEU A 104 6.03 -9.46 -28.92
C LEU A 104 6.56 -10.03 -30.24
N PRO A 105 7.74 -10.69 -30.25
CA PRO A 105 8.47 -10.97 -31.48
C PRO A 105 7.79 -12.01 -32.39
N ASP A 106 7.09 -12.99 -31.80
CA ASP A 106 6.47 -14.07 -32.52
C ASP A 106 5.30 -14.71 -31.75
N ALA A 107 4.65 -15.69 -32.39
CA ALA A 107 3.51 -16.40 -31.79
C ALA A 107 3.91 -17.25 -30.57
N ALA A 108 5.14 -17.72 -30.49
CA ALA A 108 5.61 -18.48 -29.32
C ALA A 108 5.77 -17.59 -28.10
N ALA A 109 6.36 -16.41 -28.28
CA ALA A 109 6.45 -15.39 -27.22
C ALA A 109 5.05 -14.91 -26.77
N PHE A 110 4.12 -14.74 -27.72
CA PHE A 110 2.74 -14.40 -27.40
C PHE A 110 2.05 -15.50 -26.57
N GLN A 111 2.21 -16.78 -26.99
CA GLN A 111 1.63 -17.89 -26.22
C GLN A 111 2.23 -17.99 -24.82
N THR A 112 3.54 -17.85 -24.69
CA THR A 112 4.22 -17.83 -23.38
C THR A 112 3.66 -16.73 -22.48
N ALA A 113 3.47 -15.53 -23.01
CA ALA A 113 2.90 -14.40 -22.24
C ALA A 113 1.43 -14.66 -21.83
N LEU A 114 0.65 -15.35 -22.66
CA LEU A 114 -0.71 -15.79 -22.29
C LEU A 114 -0.69 -16.84 -21.17
N ASP A 115 0.19 -17.82 -21.26
CA ASP A 115 0.30 -18.89 -20.24
C ASP A 115 0.76 -18.31 -18.89
N GLU A 116 1.73 -17.39 -18.91
CA GLU A 116 2.15 -16.64 -17.71
C GLU A 116 0.99 -15.81 -17.13
N ARG A 117 0.20 -15.15 -17.97
CA ARG A 117 -0.98 -14.37 -17.53
C ARG A 117 -2.03 -15.24 -16.86
N GLU A 118 -2.32 -16.43 -17.40
CA GLU A 118 -3.27 -17.35 -16.77
C GLU A 118 -2.75 -17.87 -15.43
N HIS A 119 -1.44 -18.12 -15.32
CA HIS A 119 -0.82 -18.46 -14.04
C HIS A 119 -0.93 -17.33 -13.02
N ASP A 120 -0.64 -16.10 -13.43
CA ASP A 120 -0.77 -14.90 -12.61
C ASP A 120 -2.20 -14.69 -12.10
N LYS A 121 -3.18 -14.85 -12.98
CA LYS A 121 -4.60 -14.74 -12.62
C LYS A 121 -5.02 -15.79 -11.58
N ALA A 122 -4.54 -17.01 -11.73
CA ALA A 122 -4.80 -18.10 -10.79
C ALA A 122 -4.21 -17.79 -9.41
N ASP A 123 -2.95 -17.35 -9.37
CA ASP A 123 -2.28 -16.96 -8.12
C ASP A 123 -2.98 -15.76 -7.46
N LEU A 124 -3.31 -14.73 -8.23
CA LEU A 124 -4.07 -13.58 -7.69
C LEU A 124 -5.42 -14.02 -7.10
N LEU A 125 -6.15 -14.89 -7.79
CA LEU A 125 -7.43 -15.39 -7.29
C LEU A 125 -7.27 -16.12 -5.96
N ASP A 126 -6.23 -16.95 -5.83
CA ASP A 126 -5.93 -17.67 -4.60
C ASP A 126 -5.52 -16.72 -3.47
N LYS A 127 -4.71 -15.68 -3.76
CA LYS A 127 -4.35 -14.65 -2.78
C LYS A 127 -5.57 -13.83 -2.32
N LEU A 128 -6.47 -13.49 -3.24
CA LEU A 128 -7.71 -12.77 -2.91
C LEU A 128 -8.63 -13.58 -1.99
N LYS A 129 -8.71 -14.90 -2.22
CA LYS A 129 -9.46 -15.82 -1.36
C LYS A 129 -8.80 -15.98 0.00
N TYR A 130 -7.49 -16.19 0.02
CA TYR A 130 -6.71 -16.34 1.24
C TYR A 130 -6.83 -15.13 2.17
N THR A 131 -6.81 -13.92 1.63
CA THR A 131 -6.92 -12.67 2.39
C THR A 131 -8.37 -12.27 2.71
N GLY A 132 -9.36 -13.05 2.29
CA GLY A 132 -10.78 -12.72 2.49
C GLY A 132 -11.24 -11.49 1.68
N CYS A 133 -10.49 -11.12 0.66
CA CYS A 133 -10.91 -10.08 -0.29
C CYS A 133 -11.98 -10.60 -1.25
N LEU A 134 -12.00 -11.91 -1.50
CA LEU A 134 -12.95 -12.59 -2.36
C LEU A 134 -13.50 -13.85 -1.66
N GLY A 135 -14.73 -14.22 -1.93
CA GLY A 135 -15.35 -15.43 -1.39
C GLY A 135 -14.61 -16.70 -1.86
N ALA A 136 -14.48 -17.70 -0.98
CA ALA A 136 -13.73 -18.93 -1.27
C ALA A 136 -14.31 -19.75 -2.43
N ASP A 137 -15.60 -19.64 -2.68
CA ASP A 137 -16.36 -20.35 -3.71
C ASP A 137 -16.36 -19.67 -5.09
N VAL A 138 -15.83 -18.45 -5.18
CA VAL A 138 -15.79 -17.71 -6.45
C VAL A 138 -14.88 -18.41 -7.44
N GLN A 139 -15.42 -18.69 -8.62
CA GLN A 139 -14.64 -19.26 -9.73
C GLN A 139 -13.93 -18.17 -10.52
N MET A 140 -12.91 -18.56 -11.32
CA MET A 140 -12.19 -17.63 -12.19
C MET A 140 -13.16 -16.94 -13.16
N PRO A 141 -13.38 -15.62 -13.05
CA PRO A 141 -14.29 -14.95 -13.99
C PRO A 141 -13.59 -14.74 -15.34
N ALA A 142 -14.33 -14.88 -16.43
CA ALA A 142 -13.80 -14.66 -17.78
C ALA A 142 -13.44 -13.19 -18.06
N LYS A 143 -14.04 -12.25 -17.31
CA LYS A 143 -13.78 -10.81 -17.38
C LYS A 143 -13.64 -10.25 -15.98
N ALA A 144 -12.94 -9.15 -15.84
CA ALA A 144 -12.89 -8.39 -14.60
C ALA A 144 -14.24 -7.72 -14.35
N ASP A 145 -15.13 -8.43 -13.66
CA ASP A 145 -16.41 -7.89 -13.21
C ASP A 145 -16.25 -6.97 -11.99
N GLU A 146 -17.34 -6.34 -11.58
CA GLU A 146 -17.38 -5.42 -10.44
C GLU A 146 -16.85 -6.08 -9.15
N THR A 147 -17.17 -7.35 -8.92
CA THR A 147 -16.76 -8.10 -7.72
C THR A 147 -15.25 -8.31 -7.70
N LEU A 148 -14.67 -8.72 -8.82
CA LEU A 148 -13.22 -8.92 -8.92
C LEU A 148 -12.45 -7.61 -8.84
N LEU A 149 -12.90 -6.55 -9.53
CA LEU A 149 -12.28 -5.23 -9.46
C LEU A 149 -12.28 -4.70 -8.02
N ALA A 150 -13.40 -4.82 -7.32
CA ALA A 150 -13.51 -4.45 -5.92
C ALA A 150 -12.57 -5.27 -5.02
N ALA A 151 -12.47 -6.58 -5.24
CA ALA A 151 -11.57 -7.46 -4.49
C ALA A 151 -10.09 -7.11 -4.70
N LEU A 152 -9.68 -6.79 -5.93
CA LEU A 152 -8.31 -6.36 -6.25
C LEU A 152 -7.97 -5.01 -5.62
N HIS A 153 -8.90 -4.06 -5.64
CA HIS A 153 -8.71 -2.78 -4.94
C HIS A 153 -8.66 -2.94 -3.42
N LYS A 154 -9.52 -3.82 -2.86
CA LYS A 154 -9.46 -4.18 -1.44
C LYS A 154 -8.09 -4.76 -1.08
N TYR A 155 -7.58 -5.68 -1.88
CA TYR A 155 -6.26 -6.30 -1.68
C TYR A 155 -5.13 -5.27 -1.69
N GLY A 156 -5.08 -4.39 -2.69
CA GLY A 156 -4.10 -3.30 -2.75
C GLY A 156 -4.21 -2.33 -1.57
N ALA A 157 -5.45 -1.99 -1.17
CA ALA A 157 -5.70 -1.12 -0.03
C ALA A 157 -5.30 -1.72 1.31
N LEU A 158 -5.29 -3.05 1.46
CA LEU A 158 -4.80 -3.75 2.64
C LEU A 158 -3.28 -3.72 2.79
N SER A 159 -2.53 -3.28 1.76
CA SER A 159 -1.07 -3.21 1.85
C SER A 159 -0.62 -2.36 3.03
N ARG A 160 0.51 -2.75 3.65
CA ARG A 160 1.13 -1.98 4.74
C ARG A 160 1.67 -0.63 4.30
N SER A 161 1.75 -0.38 3.00
CA SER A 161 2.25 0.89 2.47
C SER A 161 1.42 2.07 2.95
N LYS A 162 2.09 3.12 3.43
CA LYS A 162 1.42 4.34 3.95
C LYS A 162 0.55 5.03 2.91
N LEU A 163 0.90 4.88 1.63
CA LEU A 163 0.13 5.44 0.53
C LEU A 163 -0.40 4.32 -0.37
N TYR A 164 -1.64 4.45 -0.78
CA TYR A 164 -2.24 3.65 -1.84
C TYR A 164 -2.85 4.58 -2.86
N ALA A 165 -2.40 4.49 -4.11
CA ALA A 165 -2.94 5.30 -5.20
C ALA A 165 -3.71 4.44 -6.19
N VAL A 166 -4.77 4.99 -6.75
CA VAL A 166 -5.63 4.32 -7.71
C VAL A 166 -5.62 5.04 -9.04
N GLN A 167 -5.67 4.28 -10.12
CA GLN A 167 -5.81 4.82 -11.47
C GLN A 167 -7.29 4.91 -11.82
N LEU A 168 -7.68 6.01 -12.46
CA LEU A 168 -9.05 6.22 -12.91
C LEU A 168 -9.50 5.15 -13.89
N GLU A 169 -8.59 4.68 -14.75
CA GLU A 169 -8.84 3.59 -15.71
C GLU A 169 -9.29 2.32 -15.00
N ASN A 170 -8.68 1.96 -13.87
CA ASN A 170 -9.05 0.80 -13.08
C ASN A 170 -10.42 0.98 -12.44
N LEU A 171 -10.68 2.16 -11.85
CA LEU A 171 -11.96 2.49 -11.23
C LEU A 171 -13.12 2.52 -12.22
N LEU A 172 -12.87 2.86 -13.47
CA LEU A 172 -13.87 2.95 -14.53
C LEU A 172 -13.96 1.67 -15.38
N GLY A 173 -13.13 0.66 -15.10
CA GLY A 173 -13.12 -0.60 -15.85
C GLY A 173 -12.63 -0.46 -17.29
N VAL A 174 -11.75 0.51 -17.56
CA VAL A 174 -11.15 0.69 -18.89
C VAL A 174 -10.29 -0.53 -19.24
N ILE A 175 -10.34 -0.95 -20.50
CA ILE A 175 -9.67 -2.16 -20.97
C ILE A 175 -8.38 -1.82 -21.73
N ASP A 176 -8.39 -0.74 -22.52
CA ASP A 176 -7.29 -0.37 -23.40
C ASP A 176 -6.17 0.32 -22.61
N ASN A 177 -4.92 0.02 -22.99
CA ASN A 177 -3.75 0.65 -22.37
C ASN A 177 -3.74 2.16 -22.68
N LEU A 178 -3.33 2.96 -21.71
CA LEU A 178 -3.11 4.39 -21.90
C LEU A 178 -1.85 4.63 -22.75
N ASN A 179 -0.83 3.83 -22.49
CA ASN A 179 0.44 3.87 -23.22
C ASN A 179 0.95 2.44 -23.48
N VAL A 180 1.60 2.24 -24.64
CA VAL A 180 2.35 1.03 -24.96
C VAL A 180 3.81 1.45 -25.15
N PRO A 181 4.69 1.15 -24.18
CA PRO A 181 6.08 1.58 -24.22
C PRO A 181 6.81 1.07 -25.48
N GLY A 182 7.67 1.91 -26.05
CA GLY A 182 8.45 1.58 -27.23
C GLY A 182 7.67 1.66 -28.57
N VAL A 183 6.40 2.03 -28.54
CA VAL A 183 5.56 2.21 -29.74
C VAL A 183 5.36 3.70 -29.98
N THR A 184 5.79 4.22 -31.14
CA THR A 184 5.58 5.60 -31.56
C THR A 184 4.40 5.76 -32.50
N ASP A 185 4.14 4.74 -33.31
CA ASP A 185 3.10 4.74 -34.33
C ASP A 185 2.22 3.48 -34.23
N GLY A 186 0.98 3.57 -34.71
CA GLY A 186 0.06 2.43 -34.74
C GLY A 186 -0.76 2.20 -33.47
N TYR A 187 -0.50 2.94 -32.40
CA TYR A 187 -1.30 2.95 -31.18
C TYR A 187 -1.52 4.40 -30.69
N PRO A 188 -2.74 4.76 -30.22
CA PRO A 188 -3.05 6.13 -29.80
C PRO A 188 -2.55 6.43 -28.37
N ASN A 189 -1.23 6.30 -28.16
CA ASN A 189 -0.60 6.61 -26.89
C ASN A 189 -1.00 8.01 -26.40
N TRP A 190 -1.42 8.12 -25.14
CA TRP A 190 -1.79 9.38 -24.46
C TRP A 190 -2.97 10.13 -25.10
N ALA A 191 -3.69 9.52 -26.04
CA ALA A 191 -4.78 10.15 -26.78
C ALA A 191 -6.17 9.70 -26.35
N GLN A 192 -6.25 8.71 -25.47
CA GLN A 192 -7.53 8.17 -24.98
C GLN A 192 -8.18 9.13 -24.00
N LYS A 193 -9.49 9.29 -24.14
CA LYS A 193 -10.31 10.06 -23.20
C LYS A 193 -10.98 9.12 -22.23
N MET A 194 -11.21 9.60 -21.01
CA MET A 194 -12.04 8.90 -20.05
C MET A 194 -13.44 8.65 -20.63
N PRO A 195 -14.02 7.45 -20.37
CA PRO A 195 -15.35 7.10 -20.88
C PRO A 195 -16.49 7.88 -20.21
N VAL A 196 -16.19 8.59 -19.12
CA VAL A 196 -17.13 9.33 -18.27
C VAL A 196 -16.65 10.75 -18.09
N SER A 197 -17.54 11.73 -18.09
CA SER A 197 -17.20 13.13 -17.81
C SER A 197 -16.85 13.32 -16.33
N LEU A 198 -16.07 14.36 -15.99
CA LEU A 198 -15.71 14.65 -14.61
C LEU A 198 -16.95 14.94 -13.73
N GLU A 199 -17.97 15.55 -14.32
CA GLU A 199 -19.22 15.88 -13.65
C GLU A 199 -20.02 14.63 -13.25
N ASP A 200 -19.82 13.53 -13.98
CA ASP A 200 -20.52 12.26 -13.75
C ASP A 200 -19.77 11.32 -12.78
N PHE A 201 -18.51 11.61 -12.43
CA PHE A 201 -17.72 10.79 -11.50
C PHE A 201 -18.41 10.56 -10.15
N PRO A 202 -19.00 11.56 -9.48
CA PRO A 202 -19.63 11.36 -8.19
C PRO A 202 -20.81 10.37 -8.20
N GLN A 203 -21.47 10.20 -9.36
CA GLN A 203 -22.61 9.30 -9.52
C GLN A 203 -22.23 7.97 -10.20
N HIS A 204 -20.97 7.79 -10.58
CA HIS A 204 -20.52 6.59 -11.28
C HIS A 204 -20.47 5.39 -10.32
N ARG A 205 -21.42 4.44 -10.47
CA ARG A 205 -21.66 3.34 -9.52
C ARG A 205 -20.42 2.45 -9.31
N LEU A 206 -19.77 2.03 -10.39
CA LEU A 206 -18.59 1.15 -10.32
C LEU A 206 -17.46 1.84 -9.57
N MET A 207 -17.16 3.08 -9.92
CA MET A 207 -16.13 3.88 -9.26
C MET A 207 -16.46 4.12 -7.78
N GLY A 208 -17.70 4.55 -7.48
CA GLY A 208 -18.14 4.81 -6.12
C GLY A 208 -18.06 3.58 -5.22
N GLY A 209 -18.47 2.40 -5.74
CA GLY A 209 -18.38 1.14 -5.01
C GLY A 209 -16.94 0.75 -4.65
N GLN A 210 -16.01 0.89 -5.58
CA GLN A 210 -14.59 0.59 -5.34
C GLN A 210 -13.95 1.58 -4.36
N LEU A 211 -14.23 2.88 -4.49
CA LEU A 211 -13.73 3.90 -3.59
C LEU A 211 -14.25 3.70 -2.16
N ALA A 212 -15.51 3.32 -1.99
CA ALA A 212 -16.08 3.02 -0.68
C ALA A 212 -15.36 1.85 0.02
N ILE A 213 -15.02 0.80 -0.73
CA ILE A 213 -14.26 -0.35 -0.21
C ILE A 213 -12.84 0.06 0.19
N ILE A 214 -12.16 0.85 -0.66
CA ILE A 214 -10.83 1.37 -0.36
C ILE A 214 -10.86 2.23 0.91
N ASP A 215 -11.81 3.13 1.00
CA ASP A 215 -11.99 4.01 2.15
C ASP A 215 -12.25 3.21 3.43
N GLU A 216 -13.18 2.25 3.41
CA GLU A 216 -13.46 1.38 4.54
C GLU A 216 -12.20 0.65 5.04
N VAL A 217 -11.41 0.08 4.13
CA VAL A 217 -10.17 -0.63 4.47
C VAL A 217 -9.14 0.34 5.05
N ARG A 218 -8.92 1.48 4.39
CA ARG A 218 -7.91 2.46 4.83
C ARG A 218 -8.34 3.19 6.10
N MET A 219 -9.62 3.43 6.31
CA MET A 219 -10.13 4.02 7.57
C MET A 219 -9.97 3.05 8.74
N LYS A 220 -10.20 1.75 8.55
CA LYS A 220 -9.93 0.74 9.58
C LYS A 220 -8.44 0.64 9.89
N THR A 221 -7.59 0.69 8.89
CA THR A 221 -6.14 0.76 9.04
C THR A 221 -5.72 2.09 9.68
N ASN A 222 -6.33 3.20 9.29
CA ASN A 222 -6.06 4.55 9.77
C ASN A 222 -6.77 4.88 11.10
N SER A 223 -7.85 4.20 11.51
CA SER A 223 -8.42 4.44 12.83
C SER A 223 -7.47 4.00 13.93
N GLN A 224 -6.64 3.01 13.67
CA GLN A 224 -5.47 2.70 14.49
C GLN A 224 -4.42 3.83 14.45
N ILE A 225 -4.25 4.50 13.31
CA ILE A 225 -3.32 5.63 13.10
C ILE A 225 -3.97 6.97 13.50
N LYS A 226 -5.28 7.13 13.33
CA LYS A 226 -6.01 8.40 13.56
C LYS A 226 -6.13 8.77 15.03
N ALA A 227 -6.25 7.77 15.91
CA ALA A 227 -6.08 7.97 17.35
C ALA A 227 -4.71 8.59 17.71
N TYR A 228 -3.86 8.70 16.72
CA TYR A 228 -2.46 9.07 16.82
C TYR A 228 -2.10 10.40 16.19
N HIS A 229 -2.61 10.71 14.98
CA HIS A 229 -2.36 11.99 14.31
C HIS A 229 -3.18 13.14 14.87
N GLU A 230 -4.20 12.85 15.67
CA GLU A 230 -4.97 13.84 16.44
C GLU A 230 -4.39 14.08 17.84
N LEU A 231 -3.16 13.63 18.14
CA LEU A 231 -2.43 14.18 19.27
C LEU A 231 -2.32 15.68 19.03
N ASP A 232 -3.12 16.42 19.74
CA ASP A 232 -3.00 17.88 19.76
C ASP A 232 -1.65 18.29 20.38
N GLN A 233 -1.32 19.55 20.36
CA GLN A 233 -0.05 20.01 20.92
C GLN A 233 0.08 19.65 22.41
N ILE A 234 -1.03 19.54 23.14
CA ILE A 234 -1.06 19.19 24.57
C ILE A 234 -0.62 17.74 24.78
N GLU A 235 -1.07 16.81 23.93
CA GLU A 235 -0.65 15.40 24.04
C GLU A 235 0.81 15.22 23.64
N ARG A 236 1.33 15.96 22.65
CA ARG A 236 2.76 15.94 22.29
C ARG A 236 3.64 16.42 23.46
N ASP A 237 3.25 17.50 24.12
CA ASP A 237 3.96 18.03 25.28
C ASP A 237 3.91 17.03 26.44
N THR A 238 2.80 16.32 26.61
CA THR A 238 2.65 15.25 27.59
C THR A 238 3.61 14.09 27.30
N VAL A 239 3.64 13.59 26.07
CA VAL A 239 4.57 12.53 25.66
C VAL A 239 6.02 12.96 25.85
N GLU A 240 6.38 14.18 25.50
CA GLU A 240 7.73 14.71 25.74
C GLU A 240 8.06 14.78 27.22
N SER A 241 7.12 15.18 28.08
CA SER A 241 7.32 15.20 29.52
C SER A 241 7.53 13.81 30.14
N LEU A 242 6.93 12.76 29.53
CA LEU A 242 7.18 11.36 29.91
C LEU A 242 8.63 10.94 29.59
N PHE A 243 9.13 11.28 28.41
CA PHE A 243 10.53 10.99 28.03
C PHE A 243 11.53 11.76 28.89
N LEU A 244 11.23 12.99 29.27
CA LEU A 244 12.07 13.80 30.13
C LEU A 244 11.93 13.46 31.61
N ALA A 245 11.06 12.50 31.98
CA ALA A 245 10.73 12.12 33.34
C ALA A 245 10.25 13.32 34.21
N THR A 246 9.59 14.28 33.58
CA THR A 246 9.06 15.52 34.26
C THR A 246 7.55 15.43 34.45
N HIS A 247 6.87 14.40 33.95
CA HIS A 247 5.44 14.22 34.14
C HIS A 247 5.12 13.83 35.57
N SER A 248 4.19 14.56 36.20
CA SER A 248 3.88 14.43 37.66
C SER A 248 3.09 13.15 37.98
N ASP A 249 2.30 12.61 37.05
CA ASP A 249 1.48 11.40 37.21
C ASP A 249 1.52 10.57 35.96
N LEU A 250 2.39 9.55 35.92
CA LEU A 250 2.57 8.67 34.78
C LEU A 250 1.30 7.87 34.46
N PHE A 251 0.55 7.47 35.47
CA PHE A 251 -0.63 6.63 35.31
C PHE A 251 -1.87 7.41 34.85
N ALA A 252 -1.85 8.73 34.94
CA ALA A 252 -2.89 9.55 34.33
C ALA A 252 -2.86 9.49 32.80
N TYR A 253 -1.73 9.05 32.21
CA TYR A 253 -1.57 8.98 30.76
C TYR A 253 -1.19 7.60 30.24
N LEU A 254 -0.29 6.87 30.93
CA LEU A 254 0.13 5.51 30.57
C LEU A 254 -0.86 4.46 31.09
N GLY A 255 -0.99 3.35 30.40
CA GLY A 255 -1.92 2.27 30.70
C GLY A 255 -3.20 2.33 29.87
N ARG A 256 -4.27 1.68 30.36
CA ARG A 256 -5.58 1.62 29.68
C ARG A 256 -6.42 2.85 30.03
N HIS A 257 -6.87 3.56 29.01
CA HIS A 257 -7.69 4.76 29.13
C HIS A 257 -8.84 4.74 28.12
N ARG A 258 -9.96 5.34 28.49
CA ARG A 258 -11.09 5.56 27.60
C ARG A 258 -11.01 6.96 27.00
N LEU A 259 -11.08 7.04 25.68
CA LEU A 259 -11.12 8.31 24.95
C LEU A 259 -12.50 8.96 25.04
N ALA A 260 -12.58 10.25 24.79
CA ALA A 260 -13.84 11.00 24.80
C ALA A 260 -14.89 10.46 23.80
N GLU A 261 -14.43 9.85 22.71
CA GLU A 261 -15.27 9.25 21.66
C GLU A 261 -15.75 7.83 21.98
N GLY A 262 -15.29 7.26 23.10
CA GLY A 262 -15.75 5.96 23.62
C GLY A 262 -14.75 4.81 23.44
N ASP A 263 -13.76 4.96 22.56
CA ASP A 263 -12.72 3.97 22.35
C ASP A 263 -11.80 3.80 23.55
N GLU A 264 -11.26 2.60 23.75
CA GLU A 264 -10.26 2.35 24.77
C GLU A 264 -8.88 2.18 24.16
N VAL A 265 -7.88 2.82 24.75
CA VAL A 265 -6.48 2.75 24.31
C VAL A 265 -5.58 2.25 25.43
N VAL A 266 -4.49 1.59 25.04
CA VAL A 266 -3.38 1.26 25.94
C VAL A 266 -2.15 2.03 25.46
N ARG A 267 -1.60 2.87 26.34
CA ARG A 267 -0.38 3.65 26.07
C ARG A 267 0.76 3.08 26.91
N VAL A 268 1.89 2.82 26.27
CA VAL A 268 3.03 2.15 26.90
C VAL A 268 4.33 2.88 26.55
N LEU A 269 5.15 3.12 27.57
CA LEU A 269 6.51 3.66 27.40
C LEU A 269 7.53 2.61 27.84
N ILE A 270 8.22 2.00 26.86
CA ILE A 270 9.27 1.00 27.08
C ILE A 270 10.46 1.33 26.20
N PRO A 271 11.42 2.11 26.70
CA PRO A 271 12.63 2.45 25.97
C PRO A 271 13.40 1.20 25.55
N GLY A 272 13.80 1.16 24.28
CA GLY A 272 14.58 0.04 23.72
C GLY A 272 13.78 -1.15 23.23
N ALA A 273 12.44 -1.19 23.44
CA ALA A 273 11.61 -2.23 22.84
C ALA A 273 11.52 -2.08 21.32
N VAL A 274 11.58 -3.21 20.62
CA VAL A 274 11.39 -3.29 19.17
C VAL A 274 9.90 -3.32 18.83
N SER A 275 9.13 -4.12 19.58
CA SER A 275 7.68 -4.21 19.47
C SER A 275 7.05 -4.49 20.84
N VAL A 276 5.79 -4.10 20.97
CA VAL A 276 4.94 -4.41 22.13
C VAL A 276 3.61 -4.91 21.61
N ASP A 277 3.16 -6.08 22.07
CA ASP A 277 1.85 -6.64 21.73
C ASP A 277 0.96 -6.66 22.97
N ILE A 278 -0.32 -6.33 22.82
CA ILE A 278 -1.32 -6.45 23.86
C ILE A 278 -1.88 -7.87 23.78
N VAL A 279 -1.68 -8.65 24.84
CA VAL A 279 -2.09 -10.07 24.90
C VAL A 279 -3.09 -10.29 26.04
N ASN A 280 -3.94 -11.29 25.89
CA ASN A 280 -4.84 -11.71 26.96
C ASN A 280 -4.02 -12.19 28.17
N ARG A 281 -4.27 -11.62 29.32
CA ARG A 281 -3.50 -11.88 30.54
C ARG A 281 -3.54 -13.34 30.98
N ARG A 282 -4.62 -14.07 30.66
CA ARG A 282 -4.81 -15.47 31.10
C ARG A 282 -4.34 -16.47 30.05
N SER A 283 -4.68 -16.25 28.76
CA SER A 283 -4.35 -17.21 27.70
C SER A 283 -3.01 -16.90 27.01
N GLY A 284 -2.50 -15.68 27.10
CA GLY A 284 -1.32 -15.23 26.37
C GLY A 284 -1.58 -14.96 24.86
N GLU A 285 -2.81 -15.15 24.42
CA GLU A 285 -3.19 -14.91 23.01
C GLU A 285 -3.17 -13.42 22.68
N LEU A 286 -2.79 -13.10 21.45
CA LEU A 286 -2.78 -11.73 20.96
C LEU A 286 -4.20 -11.16 20.96
N ILE A 287 -4.39 -10.00 21.61
CA ILE A 287 -5.60 -9.19 21.51
C ILE A 287 -5.42 -8.22 20.34
N VAL A 288 -4.37 -7.40 20.38
CA VAL A 288 -4.05 -6.42 19.34
C VAL A 288 -2.55 -6.07 19.39
N PRO A 289 -1.87 -5.91 18.25
CA PRO A 289 -0.53 -5.35 18.25
C PRO A 289 -0.59 -3.87 18.63
N SER A 290 0.45 -3.34 19.27
CA SER A 290 0.59 -1.91 19.44
C SER A 290 1.42 -1.29 18.33
N GLU A 291 1.17 -0.05 18.03
CA GLU A 291 1.97 0.75 17.12
C GLU A 291 3.07 1.50 17.89
N LYS A 292 4.30 1.42 17.38
CA LYS A 292 5.43 2.20 17.89
C LYS A 292 5.37 3.60 17.31
N ILE A 293 5.13 4.54 18.15
CA ILE A 293 4.82 5.91 17.83
C ILE A 293 6.02 6.83 17.89
N ASP A 294 6.90 6.55 18.81
CA ASP A 294 8.14 7.28 18.96
C ASP A 294 9.29 6.26 19.07
N GLU A 295 10.35 6.49 18.32
CA GLU A 295 11.51 5.59 18.27
C GLU A 295 12.18 5.39 19.64
N ARG A 296 11.96 6.31 20.55
CA ARG A 296 12.42 6.20 21.94
C ARG A 296 11.65 5.17 22.77
N GLY A 297 10.59 4.55 22.18
CA GLY A 297 9.87 3.43 22.78
C GLY A 297 8.50 3.78 23.36
N PHE A 298 7.78 4.72 22.75
CA PHE A 298 6.39 4.98 23.08
C PHE A 298 5.46 4.23 22.11
N PHE A 299 4.53 3.44 22.68
CA PHE A 299 3.63 2.57 21.93
C PHE A 299 2.18 2.85 22.32
N VAL A 300 1.27 2.67 21.35
CA VAL A 300 -0.18 2.77 21.58
C VAL A 300 -0.92 1.65 20.86
N ALA A 301 -1.94 1.13 21.50
CA ALA A 301 -2.89 0.20 20.92
C ALA A 301 -4.32 0.65 21.20
N VAL A 302 -5.20 0.56 20.19
CA VAL A 302 -6.64 0.71 20.37
C VAL A 302 -7.20 -0.68 20.67
N LEU A 303 -7.89 -0.80 21.78
CA LEU A 303 -8.49 -2.07 22.17
C LEU A 303 -9.81 -2.30 21.43
N PRO A 304 -10.12 -3.56 21.05
CA PRO A 304 -11.46 -3.89 20.56
C PRO A 304 -12.51 -3.71 21.69
N ASP A 305 -13.76 -3.51 21.28
CA ASP A 305 -14.89 -3.51 22.22
C ASP A 305 -14.87 -4.79 23.06
N ASP A 306 -15.15 -4.67 24.35
CA ASP A 306 -15.13 -5.80 25.30
C ASP A 306 -13.77 -6.52 25.45
N ALA A 307 -12.64 -5.81 25.19
CA ALA A 307 -11.31 -6.37 25.38
C ALA A 307 -11.12 -6.91 26.80
N PRO A 308 -10.62 -8.15 26.95
CA PRO A 308 -10.39 -8.76 28.25
C PRO A 308 -9.24 -8.08 29.01
N ASP A 309 -9.00 -8.55 30.23
CA ASP A 309 -7.82 -8.14 31.00
C ASP A 309 -6.53 -8.49 30.23
N TYR A 310 -5.58 -7.58 30.19
CA TYR A 310 -4.43 -7.68 29.29
C TYR A 310 -3.09 -7.77 30.03
N ALA A 311 -2.08 -8.24 29.32
CA ALA A 311 -0.67 -8.15 29.64
C ALA A 311 0.09 -7.63 28.40
N LEU A 312 1.36 -7.26 28.58
CA LEU A 312 2.24 -6.83 27.50
C LEU A 312 3.19 -7.96 27.12
N SER A 313 3.29 -8.25 25.83
CA SER A 313 4.33 -9.09 25.23
C SER A 313 5.34 -8.19 24.56
N ILE A 314 6.57 -8.17 25.07
CA ILE A 314 7.61 -7.19 24.67
C ILE A 314 8.74 -7.94 23.98
N ARG A 315 9.24 -7.38 22.86
CA ARG A 315 10.40 -7.88 22.11
C ARG A 315 11.45 -6.79 21.90
#